data_1045dac5f9d96df7cd896315b1e5eea2
#
_entry.id   1045dac5f9d96df7cd896315b1e5eea2
#
_cell.length_a   1.000
_cell.length_b   1.000
_cell.length_c   1.000
_cell.angle_alpha   90.00
_cell.angle_beta   90.00
_cell.angle_gamma   90.00
#
_symmetry.space_group_name_H-M   'P 1'
#
loop_
_entity.id
_entity.type
_entity.pdbx_description
1 polymer ?
#
loop_
_entity_poly.entity_id
_entity_poly.type
_entity_poly.pdbx_seq_one_letter_code
_entity_poly.pdbx_strand_id
1 'polypeptide(L)'
;MSTVELAVLAPALLLLCMLIVQFGLWFNARQAALAAAQAGAAVARQDAATEPGWQTVAQTAATKYYKELNTKLLGKLKATAWGNRATNVYVTVSGPLAYTVFPFFGLHLTVSATAGGPVECFRPGNLGGAC
;
A
#
# COMPACT_ATOMS: atom_id res chain seq x y z
N MET A 1 -14.59 44.16 7.66
CA MET A 1 -13.90 43.44 6.56
C MET A 1 -14.30 44.08 5.25
N SER A 2 -13.33 44.53 4.47
CA SER A 2 -13.59 45.07 3.14
C SER A 2 -13.88 43.94 2.16
N THR A 3 -14.79 44.15 1.22
CA THR A 3 -15.12 43.18 0.16
C THR A 3 -13.88 42.74 -0.64
N VAL A 4 -12.88 43.59 -0.73
CA VAL A 4 -11.59 43.28 -1.38
C VAL A 4 -10.77 42.28 -0.59
N GLU A 5 -10.80 42.35 0.74
CA GLU A 5 -10.08 41.44 1.63
C GLU A 5 -10.69 40.02 1.57
N LEU A 6 -12.01 39.92 1.53
CA LEU A 6 -12.72 38.66 1.33
C LEU A 6 -12.44 38.04 -0.05
N ALA A 7 -12.36 38.85 -1.09
CA ALA A 7 -12.10 38.38 -2.45
C ALA A 7 -10.71 37.76 -2.61
N VAL A 8 -9.74 38.23 -1.82
CA VAL A 8 -8.38 37.64 -1.81
C VAL A 8 -8.28 36.40 -0.86
N LEU A 9 -8.96 36.45 0.27
CA LEU A 9 -8.95 35.37 1.26
C LEU A 9 -9.72 34.14 0.79
N ALA A 10 -10.85 34.31 0.11
CA ALA A 10 -11.70 33.18 -0.29
C ALA A 10 -11.00 32.16 -1.19
N PRO A 11 -10.28 32.54 -2.27
CA PRO A 11 -9.55 31.58 -3.09
C PRO A 11 -8.41 30.90 -2.32
N ALA A 12 -7.74 31.61 -1.42
CA ALA A 12 -6.67 31.03 -0.60
C ALA A 12 -7.20 29.97 0.36
N LEU A 13 -8.31 30.21 1.02
CA LEU A 13 -8.99 29.25 1.88
C LEU A 13 -9.46 28.02 1.08
N LEU A 14 -10.00 28.23 -0.11
CA LEU A 14 -10.47 27.16 -0.98
C LEU A 14 -9.32 26.25 -1.42
N LEU A 15 -8.19 26.83 -1.80
CA LEU A 15 -6.97 26.08 -2.12
C LEU A 15 -6.46 25.30 -0.91
N LEU A 16 -6.47 25.89 0.28
CA LEU A 16 -6.07 25.22 1.51
C LEU A 16 -6.97 24.00 1.79
N CYS A 17 -8.29 24.15 1.69
CA CYS A 17 -9.23 23.06 1.86
C CYS A 17 -8.99 21.92 0.84
N MET A 18 -8.78 22.26 -0.43
CA MET A 18 -8.46 21.27 -1.46
C MET A 18 -7.16 20.52 -1.15
N LEU A 19 -6.15 21.20 -0.65
CA LEU A 19 -4.88 20.60 -0.28
C LEU A 19 -5.05 19.61 0.88
N ILE A 20 -5.83 19.96 1.90
CA ILE A 20 -6.15 19.08 3.03
C ILE A 20 -6.86 17.82 2.55
N VAL A 21 -7.85 17.94 1.68
CA VAL A 21 -8.58 16.80 1.11
C VAL A 21 -7.64 15.91 0.30
N GLN A 22 -6.78 16.50 -0.54
CA GLN A 22 -5.81 15.75 -1.34
C GLN A 22 -4.84 14.95 -0.47
N PHE A 23 -4.35 15.57 0.60
CA PHE A 23 -3.46 14.90 1.55
C PHE A 23 -4.17 13.75 2.29
N GLY A 24 -5.42 13.96 2.69
CA GLY A 24 -6.26 12.95 3.33
C GLY A 24 -6.49 11.73 2.42
N LEU A 25 -6.77 11.95 1.14
CA LEU A 25 -6.93 10.88 0.15
C LEU A 25 -5.63 10.08 -0.05
N TRP A 26 -4.51 10.78 -0.18
CA TRP A 26 -3.20 10.14 -0.31
C TRP A 26 -2.84 9.30 0.91
N PHE A 27 -3.05 9.84 2.11
CA PHE A 27 -2.78 9.15 3.36
C PHE A 27 -3.65 7.90 3.52
N ASN A 28 -4.93 8.00 3.22
CA ASN A 28 -5.87 6.87 3.28
C ASN A 28 -5.49 5.78 2.25
N ALA A 29 -5.14 6.16 1.03
CA ALA A 29 -4.65 5.23 0.01
C ALA A 29 -3.38 4.50 0.46
N ARG A 30 -2.46 5.20 1.14
CA ARG A 30 -1.25 4.60 1.69
C ARG A 30 -1.55 3.59 2.79
N GLN A 31 -2.50 3.88 3.68
CA GLN A 31 -2.93 2.95 4.72
C GLN A 31 -3.56 1.68 4.13
N ALA A 32 -4.40 1.83 3.12
CA ALA A 32 -5.00 0.70 2.42
C ALA A 32 -3.94 -0.16 1.70
N ALA A 33 -2.95 0.46 1.05
CA ALA A 33 -1.84 -0.24 0.42
C ALA A 33 -0.98 -0.98 1.45
N LEU A 34 -0.73 -0.36 2.62
CA LEU A 34 0.05 -0.97 3.70
C LEU A 34 -0.69 -2.18 4.29
N ALA A 35 -1.99 -2.07 4.54
CA ALA A 35 -2.79 -3.18 5.04
C ALA A 35 -2.79 -4.37 4.05
N ALA A 36 -2.92 -4.10 2.76
CA ALA A 36 -2.83 -5.12 1.72
C ALA A 36 -1.43 -5.76 1.65
N ALA A 37 -0.36 -4.95 1.76
CA ALA A 37 1.00 -5.44 1.80
C ALA A 37 1.25 -6.34 3.03
N GLN A 38 0.71 -5.99 4.18
CA GLN A 38 0.79 -6.80 5.40
C GLN A 38 0.05 -8.13 5.26
N ALA A 39 -1.13 -8.15 4.65
CA ALA A 39 -1.87 -9.38 4.37
C ALA A 39 -1.08 -10.31 3.43
N GLY A 40 -0.49 -9.77 2.37
CA GLY A 40 0.38 -10.53 1.47
C GLY A 40 1.66 -11.02 2.16
N ALA A 41 2.28 -10.17 3.00
CA ALA A 41 3.50 -10.51 3.73
C ALA A 41 3.27 -11.62 4.76
N ALA A 42 2.10 -11.67 5.41
CA ALA A 42 1.74 -12.74 6.33
C ALA A 42 1.75 -14.10 5.60
N VAL A 43 1.11 -14.18 4.44
CA VAL A 43 1.12 -15.38 3.59
C VAL A 43 2.53 -15.70 3.10
N ALA A 44 3.29 -14.68 2.63
CA ALA A 44 4.66 -14.88 2.17
C ALA A 44 5.56 -15.49 3.24
N ARG A 45 5.43 -15.07 4.51
CA ARG A 45 6.23 -15.57 5.63
C ARG A 45 5.91 -17.02 5.98
N GLN A 46 4.66 -17.43 5.82
CA GLN A 46 4.21 -18.80 6.07
C GLN A 46 4.61 -19.76 4.95
N ASP A 47 4.41 -19.33 3.70
CA ASP A 47 4.53 -20.24 2.54
C ASP A 47 5.93 -20.25 1.92
N ALA A 48 6.76 -19.22 2.16
CA ALA A 48 8.06 -19.12 1.50
C ALA A 48 9.01 -20.28 1.80
N ALA A 49 8.91 -20.91 2.97
CA ALA A 49 9.75 -22.04 3.34
C ALA A 49 9.40 -23.31 2.55
N THR A 50 8.12 -23.53 2.27
CA THR A 50 7.58 -24.81 1.75
C THR A 50 7.16 -24.75 0.29
N GLU A 51 6.57 -23.62 -0.16
CA GLU A 51 5.96 -23.50 -1.48
C GLU A 51 6.87 -22.84 -2.52
N PRO A 52 7.14 -23.49 -3.67
CA PRO A 52 7.96 -22.89 -4.73
C PRO A 52 7.35 -21.61 -5.35
N GLY A 53 6.01 -21.53 -5.35
CA GLY A 53 5.25 -20.40 -5.94
C GLY A 53 4.77 -19.35 -4.93
N TRP A 54 5.36 -19.27 -3.77
CA TRP A 54 4.94 -18.38 -2.67
C TRP A 54 4.72 -16.92 -3.10
N GLN A 55 5.53 -16.41 -4.05
CA GLN A 55 5.39 -15.04 -4.52
C GLN A 55 4.01 -14.79 -5.14
N THR A 56 3.55 -15.71 -5.98
CA THR A 56 2.25 -15.60 -6.65
C THR A 56 1.11 -15.67 -5.63
N VAL A 57 1.22 -16.56 -4.65
CA VAL A 57 0.22 -16.71 -3.58
C VAL A 57 0.15 -15.44 -2.75
N ALA A 58 1.30 -14.89 -2.34
CA ALA A 58 1.40 -13.66 -1.57
C ALA A 58 0.85 -12.43 -2.33
N GLN A 59 1.16 -12.31 -3.63
CA GLN A 59 0.64 -11.23 -4.49
C GLN A 59 -0.88 -11.32 -4.64
N THR A 60 -1.39 -12.54 -4.81
CA THR A 60 -2.83 -12.79 -4.91
C THR A 60 -3.53 -12.45 -3.61
N ALA A 61 -2.96 -12.83 -2.46
CA ALA A 61 -3.49 -12.50 -1.13
C ALA A 61 -3.55 -10.98 -0.92
N ALA A 62 -2.46 -10.25 -1.23
CA ALA A 62 -2.42 -8.81 -1.13
C ALA A 62 -3.48 -8.13 -2.03
N THR A 63 -3.59 -8.58 -3.27
CA THR A 63 -4.55 -8.02 -4.24
C THR A 63 -5.99 -8.31 -3.82
N LYS A 64 -6.26 -9.52 -3.34
CA LYS A 64 -7.58 -9.93 -2.84
C LYS A 64 -7.98 -9.07 -1.65
N TYR A 65 -7.11 -8.94 -0.66
CA TYR A 65 -7.36 -8.14 0.53
C TYR A 65 -7.67 -6.67 0.18
N TYR A 66 -6.89 -6.07 -0.73
CA TYR A 66 -7.14 -4.71 -1.20
C TYR A 66 -8.53 -4.57 -1.85
N LYS A 67 -8.95 -5.55 -2.66
CA LYS A 67 -10.28 -5.56 -3.29
C LYS A 67 -11.40 -5.66 -2.26
N GLU A 68 -11.20 -6.46 -1.20
CA GLU A 68 -12.16 -6.62 -0.12
C GLU A 68 -12.35 -5.34 0.71
N LEU A 69 -11.29 -4.50 0.83
CA LEU A 69 -11.41 -3.17 1.44
C LEU A 69 -12.35 -2.22 0.67
N ASN A 70 -12.64 -2.52 -0.60
CA ASN A 70 -13.54 -1.76 -1.48
C ASN A 70 -13.30 -0.25 -1.53
N THR A 71 -12.08 0.19 -1.25
CA THR A 71 -11.74 1.62 -1.16
C THR A 71 -11.61 2.30 -2.51
N LYS A 72 -11.27 1.55 -3.57
CA LYS A 72 -11.03 2.03 -4.95
C LYS A 72 -10.12 3.26 -5.04
N LEU A 73 -9.29 3.50 -4.03
CA LEU A 73 -8.41 4.67 -3.94
C LEU A 73 -7.21 4.57 -4.87
N LEU A 74 -6.76 3.35 -5.18
CA LEU A 74 -5.70 3.10 -6.15
C LEU A 74 -6.29 2.61 -7.48
N GLY A 75 -5.83 3.16 -8.59
CA GLY A 75 -6.29 2.80 -9.92
C GLY A 75 -5.80 1.41 -10.35
N LYS A 76 -4.59 1.32 -10.90
CA LYS A 76 -3.97 0.05 -11.28
C LYS A 76 -3.10 -0.45 -10.12
N LEU A 77 -3.64 -1.36 -9.32
CA LEU A 77 -2.90 -1.98 -8.22
C LEU A 77 -1.85 -2.96 -8.77
N LYS A 78 -0.62 -2.82 -8.29
CA LYS A 78 0.48 -3.75 -8.54
C LYS A 78 0.99 -4.28 -7.20
N ALA A 79 0.90 -5.58 -6.99
CA ALA A 79 1.52 -6.27 -5.86
C ALA A 79 2.76 -7.02 -6.36
N THR A 80 3.87 -6.90 -5.65
CA THR A 80 5.14 -7.56 -5.97
C THR A 80 5.70 -8.19 -4.72
N ALA A 81 5.92 -9.50 -4.75
CA ALA A 81 6.57 -10.22 -3.66
C ALA A 81 8.03 -10.53 -4.03
N TRP A 82 8.94 -10.29 -3.09
CA TRP A 82 10.37 -10.45 -3.29
C TRP A 82 11.07 -10.81 -1.97
N GLY A 83 12.30 -11.27 -2.05
CA GLY A 83 13.09 -11.63 -0.88
C GLY A 83 13.71 -13.02 -1.01
N ASN A 84 14.35 -13.47 0.08
CA ASN A 84 15.01 -14.76 0.15
C ASN A 84 14.22 -15.69 1.07
N ARG A 85 13.89 -16.88 0.55
CA ARG A 85 13.14 -17.93 1.26
C ARG A 85 13.81 -18.39 2.56
N ALA A 86 15.12 -18.23 2.67
CA ALA A 86 15.89 -18.64 3.86
C ALA A 86 15.98 -17.55 4.94
N THR A 87 15.63 -16.30 4.61
CA THR A 87 15.82 -15.17 5.55
C THR A 87 14.57 -14.30 5.68
N ASN A 88 14.39 -13.36 4.77
CA ASN A 88 13.32 -12.38 4.82
C ASN A 88 12.57 -12.31 3.50
N VAL A 89 11.27 -12.14 3.59
CA VAL A 89 10.38 -11.93 2.46
C VAL A 89 9.61 -10.63 2.63
N TYR A 90 9.30 -9.98 1.52
CA TYR A 90 8.64 -8.70 1.46
C TYR A 90 7.56 -8.69 0.39
N VAL A 91 6.50 -7.95 0.64
CA VAL A 91 5.46 -7.68 -0.35
C VAL A 91 5.30 -6.16 -0.46
N THR A 92 5.42 -5.66 -1.67
CA THR A 92 5.21 -4.25 -2.02
C THR A 92 3.92 -4.12 -2.79
N VAL A 93 3.04 -3.25 -2.32
CA VAL A 93 1.80 -2.88 -3.01
C VAL A 93 1.94 -1.45 -3.46
N SER A 94 1.70 -1.20 -4.74
CA SER A 94 1.80 0.14 -5.33
C SER A 94 0.72 0.38 -6.36
N GLY A 95 0.39 1.64 -6.58
CA GLY A 95 -0.55 2.06 -7.60
C GLY A 95 -0.68 3.57 -7.67
N PRO A 96 -1.16 4.11 -8.80
CA PRO A 96 -1.50 5.52 -8.91
C PRO A 96 -2.77 5.82 -8.10
N LEU A 97 -2.84 6.99 -7.50
CA LEU A 97 -4.05 7.46 -6.83
C LEU A 97 -5.16 7.61 -7.86
N ALA A 98 -6.33 6.99 -7.60
CA ALA A 98 -7.46 6.98 -8.54
C ALA A 98 -8.15 8.35 -8.64
N TYR A 99 -8.09 9.13 -7.57
CA TYR A 99 -8.75 10.44 -7.47
C TYR A 99 -7.73 11.50 -7.11
N THR A 100 -7.68 12.58 -7.89
CA THR A 100 -6.89 13.77 -7.60
C THR A 100 -7.81 14.99 -7.60
N VAL A 101 -7.69 15.82 -6.58
CA VAL A 101 -8.46 17.08 -6.47
C VAL A 101 -7.91 18.15 -7.41
N PHE A 102 -6.63 18.02 -7.82
CA PHE A 102 -5.95 18.95 -8.71
C PHE A 102 -5.66 18.33 -10.09
N PRO A 103 -6.66 18.08 -10.94
CA PRO A 103 -6.43 17.48 -12.26
C PRO A 103 -5.65 18.43 -13.21
N PHE A 104 -5.69 19.74 -12.94
CA PHE A 104 -5.07 20.76 -13.79
C PHE A 104 -3.54 20.79 -13.74
N PHE A 105 -2.92 20.26 -12.70
CA PHE A 105 -1.46 20.26 -12.54
C PHE A 105 -0.77 18.98 -13.03
N GLY A 106 -1.52 18.04 -13.61
CA GLY A 106 -0.94 16.77 -14.10
C GLY A 106 -0.20 15.92 -13.03
N LEU A 107 -0.49 16.16 -11.75
CA LEU A 107 0.14 15.46 -10.64
C LEU A 107 -0.38 14.03 -10.55
N HIS A 108 0.40 13.10 -11.08
CA HIS A 108 0.16 11.67 -10.92
C HIS A 108 0.82 11.19 -9.61
N LEU A 109 0.05 11.21 -8.53
CA LEU A 109 0.52 10.72 -7.24
C LEU A 109 0.48 9.20 -7.23
N THR A 110 1.63 8.60 -7.04
CA THR A 110 1.75 7.15 -6.80
C THR A 110 1.91 6.88 -5.32
N VAL A 111 1.26 5.81 -4.88
CA VAL A 111 1.36 5.31 -3.50
C VAL A 111 2.08 3.98 -3.55
N SER A 112 3.02 3.79 -2.63
CA SER A 112 3.72 2.52 -2.45
C SER A 112 3.83 2.22 -0.96
N ALA A 113 3.58 0.97 -0.60
CA ALA A 113 3.76 0.47 0.76
C ALA A 113 4.37 -0.92 0.71
N THR A 114 5.32 -1.17 1.59
CA THR A 114 6.03 -2.46 1.69
C THR A 114 5.87 -3.00 3.09
N ALA A 115 5.55 -4.27 3.21
CA ALA A 115 5.56 -5.02 4.45
C ALA A 115 6.32 -6.33 4.26
N GLY A 116 6.88 -6.88 5.33
CA GLY A 116 7.62 -8.12 5.27
C GLY A 116 8.24 -8.46 6.61
N GLY A 117 9.04 -9.51 6.62
CA GLY A 117 9.74 -9.97 7.81
C GLY A 117 10.42 -11.32 7.60
N PRO A 118 10.93 -11.91 8.67
CA PRO A 118 11.57 -13.21 8.60
C PRO A 118 10.57 -14.30 8.20
N VAL A 119 11.06 -15.26 7.45
CA VAL A 119 10.29 -16.45 7.07
C VAL A 119 10.01 -17.28 8.33
N GLU A 120 8.78 -17.69 8.51
CA GLU A 120 8.35 -18.51 9.64
C GLU A 120 8.63 -19.97 9.33
N CYS A 121 9.64 -20.50 10.00
CA CYS A 121 9.97 -21.91 9.90
C CYS A 121 9.29 -22.68 11.02
N PHE A 122 8.27 -23.44 10.69
CA PHE A 122 7.63 -24.33 11.65
C PHE A 122 8.54 -25.53 11.89
N ARG A 123 9.31 -25.53 13.00
CA ARG A 123 10.08 -26.69 13.44
C ARG A 123 9.31 -27.43 14.50
N PRO A 124 8.89 -28.69 14.26
CA PRO A 124 8.62 -29.59 15.36
C PRO A 124 9.96 -29.83 16.07
N GLY A 125 10.00 -29.50 17.35
CA GLY A 125 11.20 -29.41 18.19
C GLY A 125 12.35 -30.38 17.89
N ASN A 126 13.56 -29.90 18.05
CA ASN A 126 14.84 -30.60 18.14
C ASN A 126 15.63 -30.97 16.87
N LEU A 127 15.40 -30.41 15.71
CA LEU A 127 16.35 -30.58 14.61
C LEU A 127 16.99 -29.25 14.22
N GLY A 128 18.23 -29.02 14.68
CA GLY A 128 19.05 -27.87 14.28
C GLY A 128 19.38 -27.93 12.81
N GLY A 129 18.66 -27.18 12.01
CA GLY A 129 18.92 -26.97 10.59
C GLY A 129 18.33 -25.62 10.17
N ALA A 130 18.99 -24.90 9.26
CA ALA A 130 18.42 -23.74 8.62
C ALA A 130 17.13 -24.11 7.86
N CYS A 131 16.18 -23.19 7.77
CA CYS A 131 15.06 -23.38 6.85
C CYS A 131 15.55 -23.54 5.43
#